data_5b6ff1b3b00358a9fded32b9fd3208ee
#
_entry.id   5b6ff1b3b00358a9fded32b9fd3208ee
#
_cell.length_a   1.000
_cell.length_b   1.000
_cell.length_c   1.000
_cell.angle_alpha   90.00
_cell.angle_beta   90.00
_cell.angle_gamma   90.00
#
_symmetry.space_group_name_H-M   'P 1'
#
loop_
_entity.id
_entity.type
_entity.pdbx_description
1 polymer ?
#
loop_
_entity_poly.entity_id
_entity_poly.type
_entity_poly.pdbx_seq_one_letter_code
_entity_poly.pdbx_strand_id
1 'polypeptide(L)'
;MQLLTGQDNLGETRVLGETEDLSDESITVPIITLSELCEKFNLEHIDGMKVDVEGLEEAVMLPFLKEASDALLPRLVVIEDNTDAWETDILAAAAERGYRLRKKTRMNFLLERN
;
A
#
# COMPACT_ATOMS: atom_id res chain seq x y z
N MET A 1 -9.94 11.52 -1.58
CA MET A 1 -9.80 10.19 -2.22
C MET A 1 -10.97 9.31 -1.83
N GLN A 2 -11.50 8.59 -2.74
CA GLN A 2 -12.67 7.74 -2.51
C GLN A 2 -12.44 6.39 -3.16
N LEU A 3 -13.15 5.38 -2.68
CA LEU A 3 -13.06 4.05 -3.25
C LEU A 3 -14.25 3.80 -4.16
N LEU A 4 -13.99 3.31 -5.35
CA LEU A 4 -15.00 2.84 -6.28
C LEU A 4 -14.98 1.33 -6.27
N THR A 5 -16.11 0.73 -5.96
CA THR A 5 -16.26 -0.73 -5.96
C THR A 5 -16.94 -1.14 -7.25
N GLY A 6 -16.28 -1.99 -8.04
CA GLY A 6 -16.87 -2.51 -9.26
C GLY A 6 -17.96 -3.51 -8.95
N GLN A 7 -19.12 -3.38 -9.60
CA GLN A 7 -20.24 -4.27 -9.33
C GLN A 7 -20.04 -5.65 -9.90
N ASP A 8 -19.42 -5.73 -11.08
CA ASP A 8 -19.21 -7.00 -11.76
C ASP A 8 -17.99 -7.75 -11.25
N ASN A 9 -17.18 -7.09 -10.44
CA ASN A 9 -15.98 -7.68 -9.86
C ASN A 9 -15.74 -7.08 -8.49
N LEU A 10 -16.28 -7.71 -7.50
CA LEU A 10 -16.20 -7.24 -6.12
C LEU A 10 -14.79 -7.24 -5.55
N GLY A 11 -13.86 -7.92 -6.22
CA GLY A 11 -12.45 -7.89 -5.85
C GLY A 11 -11.72 -6.68 -6.37
N GLU A 12 -12.32 -5.92 -7.26
CA GLU A 12 -11.72 -4.73 -7.82
C GLU A 12 -12.20 -3.49 -7.07
N THR A 13 -11.31 -2.94 -6.29
CA THR A 13 -11.55 -1.67 -5.60
C THR A 13 -10.43 -0.74 -5.98
N ARG A 14 -10.78 0.45 -6.45
CA ARG A 14 -9.80 1.44 -6.87
C ARG A 14 -9.90 2.68 -6.02
N VAL A 15 -8.76 3.31 -5.80
CA VAL A 15 -8.71 4.59 -5.15
C VAL A 15 -8.88 5.66 -6.22
N LEU A 16 -9.91 6.49 -6.07
CA LEU A 16 -10.21 7.54 -7.02
C LEU A 16 -9.54 8.84 -6.63
N GLY A 17 -9.10 9.59 -7.62
CA GLY A 17 -8.57 10.93 -7.41
C GLY A 17 -9.70 11.89 -7.01
N GLU A 18 -9.32 12.99 -6.39
CA GLU A 18 -10.29 14.00 -5.94
C GLU A 18 -11.06 14.64 -7.07
N THR A 19 -10.50 14.65 -8.26
CA THR A 19 -11.09 15.27 -9.44
C THR A 19 -11.99 14.36 -10.25
N GLU A 20 -12.11 13.10 -9.84
CA GLU A 20 -12.92 12.14 -10.57
C GLU A 20 -14.38 12.21 -10.11
N ASP A 21 -15.28 12.16 -11.09
CA ASP A 21 -16.70 12.10 -10.79
C ASP A 21 -17.06 10.69 -10.31
N LEU A 22 -17.89 10.63 -9.30
CA LEU A 22 -18.37 9.36 -8.77
C LEU A 22 -19.67 8.98 -9.44
N SER A 23 -19.76 7.72 -9.85
CA SER A 23 -21.02 7.16 -10.33
C SER A 23 -21.91 6.84 -9.14
N ASP A 24 -23.18 6.51 -9.43
CA ASP A 24 -24.13 6.08 -8.40
C ASP A 24 -23.67 4.80 -7.70
N GLU A 25 -22.72 4.09 -8.31
CA GLU A 25 -22.17 2.86 -7.78
C GLU A 25 -21.00 3.09 -6.84
N SER A 26 -20.57 4.34 -6.71
CA SER A 26 -19.45 4.69 -5.84
C SER A 26 -19.87 4.68 -4.39
N ILE A 27 -18.93 4.31 -3.54
CA ILE A 27 -19.10 4.37 -2.09
C ILE A 27 -18.10 5.39 -1.58
N THR A 28 -18.61 6.37 -0.83
CA THR A 28 -17.75 7.33 -0.16
C THR A 28 -17.32 6.74 1.18
N VAL A 29 -16.02 6.60 1.36
CA VAL A 29 -15.46 6.09 2.61
C VAL A 29 -14.39 7.05 3.11
N PRO A 30 -14.17 7.12 4.43
CA PRO A 30 -13.08 7.91 4.96
C PRO A 30 -11.75 7.37 4.46
N ILE A 31 -10.82 8.26 4.14
CA ILE A 31 -9.47 7.88 3.80
C ILE A 31 -8.65 7.90 5.07
N ILE A 32 -8.01 6.78 5.35
CA ILE A 32 -7.08 6.69 6.47
C ILE A 32 -5.74 6.18 5.97
N THR A 33 -4.70 6.54 6.67
CA THR A 33 -3.37 6.01 6.38
C THR A 33 -3.28 4.57 6.87
N LEU A 34 -2.28 3.86 6.39
CA LEU A 34 -2.03 2.50 6.85
C LEU A 34 -1.72 2.49 8.35
N SER A 35 -0.99 3.50 8.83
CA SER A 35 -0.72 3.63 10.26
C SER A 35 -1.99 3.83 11.08
N GLU A 36 -2.90 4.66 10.61
CA GLU A 36 -4.19 4.88 11.27
C GLU A 36 -5.04 3.62 11.28
N LEU A 37 -5.00 2.84 10.19
CA LEU A 37 -5.71 1.57 10.13
C LEU A 37 -5.18 0.60 11.19
N CYS A 38 -3.87 0.53 11.34
CA CYS A 38 -3.25 -0.31 12.36
C CYS A 38 -3.66 0.10 13.77
N GLU A 39 -3.73 1.40 14.04
CA GLU A 39 -4.19 1.91 15.32
C GLU A 39 -5.65 1.55 15.57
N LYS A 40 -6.49 1.72 14.56
CA LYS A 40 -7.92 1.45 14.67
C LYS A 40 -8.20 0.01 15.07
N PHE A 41 -7.42 -0.93 14.55
CA PHE A 41 -7.60 -2.35 14.84
C PHE A 41 -6.64 -2.86 15.92
N ASN A 42 -5.92 -1.96 16.57
CA ASN A 42 -4.96 -2.29 17.64
C ASN A 42 -3.93 -3.34 17.20
N LEU A 43 -3.43 -3.19 15.99
CA LEU A 43 -2.41 -4.09 15.48
C LEU A 43 -1.07 -3.74 16.10
N GLU A 44 -0.42 -4.72 16.70
CA GLU A 44 0.90 -4.56 17.30
C GLU A 44 1.99 -5.22 16.46
N HIS A 45 1.59 -6.08 15.54
CA HIS A 45 2.50 -6.88 14.76
C HIS A 45 1.87 -7.25 13.42
N ILE A 46 2.66 -7.20 12.35
CA ILE A 46 2.24 -7.61 11.01
C ILE A 46 3.31 -8.56 10.48
N ASP A 47 2.94 -9.79 10.17
CA ASP A 47 3.88 -10.77 9.63
C ASP A 47 4.20 -10.53 8.16
N GLY A 48 3.17 -10.25 7.38
CA GLY A 48 3.33 -10.01 5.96
C GLY A 48 2.28 -9.04 5.45
N MET A 49 2.63 -8.39 4.35
CA MET A 49 1.75 -7.40 3.72
C MET A 49 1.89 -7.52 2.21
N LYS A 50 0.77 -7.49 1.52
CA LYS A 50 0.75 -7.36 0.08
C LYS A 50 0.13 -6.00 -0.27
N VAL A 51 0.83 -5.24 -1.09
CA VAL A 51 0.37 -3.94 -1.55
C VAL A 51 0.06 -4.02 -3.03
N ASP A 52 -1.22 -3.89 -3.37
CA ASP A 52 -1.71 -3.98 -4.73
C ASP A 52 -2.77 -2.89 -4.90
N VAL A 53 -2.32 -1.68 -5.12
CA VAL A 53 -3.18 -0.48 -5.15
C VAL A 53 -3.07 0.26 -6.49
N GLU A 54 -2.70 -0.44 -7.52
CA GLU A 54 -2.75 0.01 -8.91
C GLU A 54 -2.08 1.37 -9.18
N GLY A 55 -0.83 1.50 -8.77
CA GLY A 55 -0.04 2.70 -9.02
C GLY A 55 -0.03 3.69 -7.86
N LEU A 56 -0.74 3.40 -6.78
CA LEU A 56 -0.79 4.27 -5.60
C LEU A 56 0.08 3.76 -4.46
N GLU A 57 1.05 2.89 -4.77
CA GLU A 57 1.94 2.31 -3.78
C GLU A 57 2.69 3.38 -2.98
N GLU A 58 3.11 4.46 -3.63
CA GLU A 58 3.80 5.55 -2.93
C GLU A 58 2.92 6.17 -1.85
N ALA A 59 1.66 6.44 -2.18
CA ALA A 59 0.73 7.07 -1.25
C ALA A 59 0.46 6.19 -0.02
N VAL A 60 0.52 4.88 -0.19
CA VAL A 60 0.30 3.92 0.89
C VAL A 60 1.58 3.68 1.67
N MET A 61 2.68 3.41 0.96
CA MET A 61 3.89 2.91 1.58
C MET A 61 4.80 3.98 2.16
N LEU A 62 4.95 5.12 1.50
CA LEU A 62 5.91 6.13 1.99
C LEU A 62 5.56 6.66 3.38
N PRO A 63 4.31 7.05 3.68
CA PRO A 63 3.96 7.46 5.03
C PRO A 63 4.14 6.34 6.05
N PHE A 64 3.77 5.12 5.68
CA PHE A 64 3.90 3.97 6.56
C PHE A 64 5.36 3.67 6.89
N LEU A 65 6.22 3.66 5.87
CA LEU A 65 7.65 3.43 6.08
C LEU A 65 8.29 4.51 6.93
N LYS A 66 7.77 5.73 6.85
CA LYS A 66 8.29 6.84 7.63
C LYS A 66 7.82 6.81 9.08
N GLU A 67 6.57 6.46 9.32
CA GLU A 67 5.92 6.63 10.61
C GLU A 67 5.81 5.37 11.46
N ALA A 68 5.74 4.19 10.85
CA ALA A 68 5.52 2.96 11.59
C ALA A 68 6.68 2.63 12.52
N SER A 69 6.34 2.12 13.71
CA SER A 69 7.34 1.62 14.63
C SER A 69 8.02 0.38 14.06
N ASP A 70 9.22 0.08 14.52
CA ASP A 70 9.94 -1.11 14.09
C ASP A 70 9.14 -2.39 14.35
N ALA A 71 8.43 -2.43 15.47
CA ALA A 71 7.62 -3.60 15.83
C ALA A 71 6.46 -3.83 14.87
N LEU A 72 5.94 -2.77 14.26
CA LEU A 72 4.80 -2.83 13.37
C LEU A 72 5.20 -3.12 11.92
N LEU A 73 6.42 -2.82 11.53
CA LEU A 73 6.88 -3.05 10.17
C LEU A 73 6.85 -4.55 9.85
N PRO A 74 6.12 -4.98 8.81
CA PRO A 74 6.03 -6.39 8.47
C PRO A 74 7.38 -6.95 8.05
N ARG A 75 7.58 -8.22 8.34
CA ARG A 75 8.80 -8.91 7.93
C ARG A 75 8.88 -9.06 6.42
N LEU A 76 7.73 -9.34 5.80
CA LEU A 76 7.65 -9.54 4.35
C LEU A 76 6.67 -8.55 3.74
N VAL A 77 7.06 -7.95 2.63
CA VAL A 77 6.19 -7.06 1.87
C VAL A 77 6.26 -7.46 0.41
N VAL A 78 5.11 -7.69 -0.20
CA VAL A 78 4.98 -7.89 -1.63
C VAL A 78 4.36 -6.65 -2.22
N ILE A 79 5.05 -6.00 -3.13
CA ILE A 79 4.57 -4.77 -3.76
C ILE A 79 4.65 -4.91 -5.27
N GLU A 80 3.59 -4.52 -5.97
CA GLU A 80 3.57 -4.58 -7.41
C GLU A 80 4.58 -3.61 -8.03
N ASP A 81 5.25 -4.08 -9.07
CA ASP A 81 6.23 -3.27 -9.80
C ASP A 81 5.50 -2.27 -10.70
N ASN A 82 5.30 -1.07 -10.19
CA ASN A 82 4.78 0.05 -10.94
C ASN A 82 5.81 1.18 -10.96
N THR A 83 7.09 0.80 -11.06
CA THR A 83 8.19 1.76 -11.03
C THR A 83 8.06 2.88 -12.06
N ASP A 84 7.44 2.60 -13.20
CA ASP A 84 7.20 3.61 -14.23
C ASP A 84 6.25 4.72 -13.77
N ALA A 85 5.40 4.42 -12.80
CA ALA A 85 4.45 5.37 -12.26
C ALA A 85 4.95 6.06 -10.98
N TRP A 86 6.02 5.56 -10.39
CA TRP A 86 6.54 6.12 -9.14
C TRP A 86 7.43 7.34 -9.41
N GLU A 87 7.23 8.37 -8.62
CA GLU A 87 8.10 9.55 -8.62
C GLU A 87 9.23 9.39 -7.60
N THR A 88 9.03 8.53 -6.61
CA THR A 88 9.98 8.27 -5.54
C THR A 88 10.40 6.81 -5.57
N ASP A 89 11.63 6.53 -5.15
CA ASP A 89 12.12 5.15 -5.05
C ASP A 89 11.64 4.53 -3.73
N ILE A 90 10.53 3.80 -3.80
CA ILE A 90 9.96 3.11 -2.64
C ILE A 90 10.95 2.06 -2.09
N LEU A 91 11.71 1.41 -2.98
CA LEU A 91 12.66 0.39 -2.56
C LEU A 91 13.78 1.01 -1.72
N ALA A 92 14.23 2.21 -2.09
CA ALA A 92 15.22 2.92 -1.30
C ALA A 92 14.67 3.32 0.07
N ALA A 93 13.42 3.81 0.10
CA ALA A 93 12.76 4.16 1.35
C ALA A 93 12.60 2.93 2.26
N ALA A 94 12.26 1.80 1.68
CA ALA A 94 12.16 0.54 2.42
C ALA A 94 13.53 0.10 2.95
N ALA A 95 14.57 0.26 2.15
CA ALA A 95 15.94 -0.09 2.55
C ALA A 95 16.37 0.70 3.79
N GLU A 96 15.96 1.95 3.90
CA GLU A 96 16.26 2.77 5.08
C GLU A 96 15.64 2.20 6.36
N ARG A 97 14.57 1.42 6.23
CA ARG A 97 13.91 0.75 7.35
C ARG A 97 14.33 -0.72 7.50
N GLY A 98 15.42 -1.14 6.82
CA GLY A 98 15.97 -2.47 6.99
C GLY A 98 15.45 -3.53 6.02
N TYR A 99 14.67 -3.14 5.04
CA TYR A 99 14.20 -4.07 4.02
C TYR A 99 15.26 -4.30 2.94
N ARG A 100 15.26 -5.48 2.40
CA ARG A 100 16.11 -5.83 1.25
C ARG A 100 15.27 -6.56 0.22
N LEU A 101 15.63 -6.41 -1.03
CA LEU A 101 14.96 -7.11 -2.11
C LEU A 101 15.33 -8.58 -2.06
N ARG A 102 14.36 -9.40 -1.70
CA ARG A 102 14.55 -10.85 -1.60
C ARG A 102 14.39 -11.52 -2.95
N LYS A 103 13.39 -11.06 -3.72
CA LYS A 103 13.10 -11.63 -5.02
C LYS A 103 12.35 -10.61 -5.87
N LYS A 104 12.67 -10.60 -7.16
CA LYS A 104 11.90 -9.83 -8.15
C LYS A 104 11.24 -10.84 -9.08
N THR A 105 9.91 -10.80 -9.13
CA THR A 105 9.16 -11.55 -10.11
C THR A 105 8.80 -10.64 -11.27
N ARG A 106 8.10 -11.16 -12.29
CA ARG A 106 7.69 -10.36 -13.42
C ARG A 106 6.91 -9.12 -13.02
N MET A 107 6.04 -9.24 -12.01
CA MET A 107 5.13 -8.18 -11.63
C MET A 107 5.30 -7.65 -10.22
N ASN A 108 6.14 -8.27 -9.41
CA ASN A 108 6.21 -7.91 -8.00
C ASN A 108 7.63 -7.87 -7.47
N PHE A 109 7.82 -7.05 -6.45
CA PHE A 109 9.01 -7.08 -5.60
C PHE A 109 8.64 -7.78 -4.30
N LEU A 110 9.48 -8.69 -3.85
CA LEU A 110 9.38 -9.28 -2.53
C LEU A 110 10.47 -8.70 -1.66
N LEU A 111 10.07 -7.96 -0.65
CA LEU A 111 10.99 -7.32 0.29
C LEU A 111 10.95 -8.06 1.62
N GLU A 112 12.11 -8.21 2.23
CA GLU A 112 12.23 -8.87 3.53
C GLU A 112 13.02 -8.00 4.49
N ARG A 113 12.52 -7.92 5.72
CA ARG A 113 13.18 -7.25 6.83
C ARG A 113 13.51 -8.27 7.91
N ASN A 114 14.67 -8.15 8.46
CA ASN A 114 15.09 -9.05 9.56
C ASN A 114 14.41 -8.66 10.87
#